data_7109c99a15a034ea2a4be7eb8285da9d
#
_entry.id   7109c99a15a034ea2a4be7eb8285da9d
#
_cell.length_a   1.000
_cell.length_b   1.000
_cell.length_c   1.000
_cell.angle_alpha   90.00
_cell.angle_beta   90.00
_cell.angle_gamma   90.00
#
_symmetry.space_group_name_H-M   'P 1'
#
loop_
_entity.id
_entity.type
_entity.pdbx_description
1 polymer ?
#
loop_
_entity_poly.entity_id
_entity_poly.type
_entity_poly.pdbx_seq_one_letter_code
_entity_poly.pdbx_strand_id
1 'polypeptide(L)'
;MKRSAVTFLIICSVFALAPRQASAQGGTWADRGYINVGWGVESGSSAQSSTVSKPIYGETGTLVSTATFTSGSLFDVGVGVRVFKNLTLGVAYHQEQNDTDGQLTGNIPSPVFFNRPRTLSSTVSGLDRKEMATHVNIGWVVPIGQKFDVMVYGGPSFFRLNQDSVTDVTLAEQGGNFTTVTAAPTITEVKKSVTGYNVGADATYIVWSNDSIRLGLGGFFRFAKASTEVQMLGTTTQPTDVGGSQYGLGVRLRF
;
A
#
# COMPACT_ATOMS: atom_id res chain seq x y z
N MET A 1 -13.08 -15.83 -1.75
CA MET A 1 -12.00 -16.75 -1.36
C MET A 1 -11.54 -17.77 -2.41
N LYS A 2 -12.20 -17.93 -3.57
CA LYS A 2 -11.80 -18.94 -4.60
C LYS A 2 -10.82 -18.44 -5.68
N ARG A 3 -10.62 -17.13 -5.83
CA ARG A 3 -9.74 -16.56 -6.89
C ARG A 3 -8.26 -16.51 -6.53
N SER A 4 -7.91 -16.39 -5.26
CA SER A 4 -6.50 -16.33 -4.80
C SER A 4 -5.78 -17.69 -4.89
N ALA A 5 -6.49 -18.79 -4.76
CA ALA A 5 -5.92 -20.14 -4.86
C ALA A 5 -5.45 -20.49 -6.29
N VAL A 6 -6.15 -19.96 -7.31
CA VAL A 6 -5.83 -20.23 -8.72
C VAL A 6 -4.55 -19.50 -9.14
N THR A 7 -4.33 -18.27 -8.65
CA THR A 7 -3.13 -17.49 -8.96
C THR A 7 -1.88 -18.12 -8.34
N PHE A 8 -1.99 -18.65 -7.13
CA PHE A 8 -0.86 -19.35 -6.47
C PHE A 8 -0.50 -20.65 -7.19
N LEU A 9 -1.49 -21.37 -7.71
CA LEU A 9 -1.27 -22.62 -8.45
C LEU A 9 -0.57 -22.38 -9.81
N ILE A 10 -0.86 -21.28 -10.47
CA ILE A 10 -0.22 -20.91 -11.76
C ILE A 10 1.26 -20.55 -11.55
N ILE A 11 1.61 -19.87 -10.47
CA ILE A 11 3.00 -19.53 -10.15
C ILE A 11 3.79 -20.80 -9.82
N CYS A 12 3.22 -21.72 -9.05
CA CYS A 12 3.86 -23.01 -8.76
C CYS A 12 4.03 -23.91 -10.00
N SER A 13 3.12 -23.85 -10.96
CA SER A 13 3.20 -24.68 -12.18
C SER A 13 4.26 -24.21 -13.18
N VAL A 14 4.60 -22.92 -13.21
CA VAL A 14 5.68 -22.38 -14.04
C VAL A 14 7.06 -22.88 -13.56
N PHE A 15 7.23 -23.09 -12.25
CA PHE A 15 8.46 -23.68 -11.70
C PHE A 15 8.59 -25.18 -11.96
N ALA A 16 7.48 -25.90 -12.19
CA ALA A 16 7.49 -27.34 -12.45
C ALA A 16 7.84 -27.71 -13.91
N LEU A 17 7.76 -26.74 -14.84
CA LEU A 17 8.04 -26.93 -16.26
C LEU A 17 9.47 -26.54 -16.68
N ALA A 18 10.33 -26.12 -15.75
CA ALA A 18 11.74 -25.88 -16.02
C ALA A 18 12.42 -27.20 -16.42
N PRO A 19 13.07 -27.29 -17.60
CA PRO A 19 13.73 -28.52 -18.04
C PRO A 19 14.79 -28.93 -17.02
N ARG A 20 14.77 -30.19 -16.62
CA ARG A 20 15.65 -30.79 -15.59
C ARG A 20 17.14 -30.83 -15.95
N GLN A 21 17.61 -30.02 -16.88
CA GLN A 21 19.02 -29.93 -17.29
C GLN A 21 19.66 -28.56 -17.06
N ALA A 22 19.09 -27.70 -16.23
CA ALA A 22 19.94 -26.69 -15.63
C ALA A 22 20.72 -27.40 -14.52
N SER A 23 21.91 -27.91 -14.85
CA SER A 23 22.96 -28.02 -13.84
C SER A 23 23.15 -26.64 -13.28
N ALA A 24 22.42 -26.33 -12.24
CA ALA A 24 22.68 -25.20 -11.40
C ALA A 24 24.04 -25.49 -10.73
N GLN A 25 25.12 -25.32 -11.48
CA GLN A 25 26.38 -24.92 -10.87
C GLN A 25 26.02 -23.59 -10.22
N GLY A 26 25.64 -23.68 -8.96
CA GLY A 26 25.29 -22.53 -8.13
C GLY A 26 26.54 -21.67 -8.01
N GLY A 27 26.78 -20.83 -9.03
CA GLY A 27 27.84 -19.85 -9.02
C GLY A 27 27.66 -18.98 -7.78
N THR A 28 28.76 -18.72 -7.10
CA THR A 28 28.74 -17.73 -6.03
C THR A 28 28.54 -16.37 -6.68
N TRP A 29 27.58 -15.60 -6.17
CA TRP A 29 27.38 -14.23 -6.60
C TRP A 29 28.67 -13.42 -6.35
N ALA A 30 29.20 -12.78 -7.39
CA ALA A 30 30.53 -12.19 -7.36
C ALA A 30 30.57 -10.83 -6.66
N ASP A 31 29.46 -10.07 -6.74
CA ASP A 31 29.41 -8.70 -6.22
C ASP A 31 29.39 -8.67 -4.70
N ARG A 32 29.89 -7.57 -4.12
CA ARG A 32 29.93 -7.35 -2.67
C ARG A 32 28.68 -6.66 -2.16
N GLY A 33 28.04 -5.86 -3.01
CA GLY A 33 26.86 -5.10 -2.64
C GLY A 33 26.00 -4.71 -3.82
N TYR A 34 24.86 -4.09 -3.51
CA TYR A 34 23.95 -3.60 -4.51
C TYR A 34 23.25 -2.31 -4.08
N ILE A 35 22.85 -1.52 -5.06
CA ILE A 35 21.91 -0.41 -4.94
C ILE A 35 20.83 -0.61 -6.00
N ASN A 36 19.58 -0.59 -5.59
CA ASN A 36 18.42 -0.70 -6.46
C ASN A 36 17.61 0.59 -6.36
N VAL A 37 17.23 1.17 -7.49
CA VAL A 37 16.31 2.31 -7.55
C VAL A 37 15.21 1.93 -8.53
N GLY A 38 13.96 2.05 -8.11
CA GLY A 38 12.81 1.59 -8.89
C GLY A 38 11.61 2.51 -8.76
N TRP A 39 10.75 2.41 -9.76
CA TRP A 39 9.42 2.99 -9.79
C TRP A 39 8.43 1.91 -10.16
N GLY A 40 7.25 1.99 -9.60
CA GLY A 40 6.21 1.00 -9.82
C GLY A 40 4.87 1.43 -9.31
N VAL A 41 4.08 0.44 -9.03
CA VAL A 41 2.75 0.62 -8.44
C VAL A 41 2.57 -0.36 -7.29
N GLU A 42 1.82 0.07 -6.30
CA GLU A 42 1.28 -0.80 -5.28
C GLU A 42 -0.16 -1.14 -5.65
N SER A 43 -0.48 -2.42 -5.72
CA SER A 43 -1.82 -2.91 -5.95
C SER A 43 -2.44 -3.35 -4.63
N GLY A 44 -3.44 -2.63 -4.23
CA GLY A 44 -4.21 -2.88 -3.03
C GLY A 44 -5.50 -2.05 -3.07
N SER A 45 -6.42 -2.36 -2.20
CA SER A 45 -7.57 -1.49 -1.93
C SER A 45 -7.83 -1.47 -0.44
N SER A 46 -8.00 -0.28 0.10
CA SER A 46 -8.40 -0.05 1.48
C SER A 46 -9.74 0.68 1.48
N ALA A 47 -10.82 -0.07 1.63
CA ALA A 47 -12.15 0.49 1.75
C ALA A 47 -12.44 0.83 3.22
N GLN A 48 -12.86 2.06 3.45
CA GLN A 48 -13.19 2.57 4.76
C GLN A 48 -14.65 3.00 4.79
N SER A 49 -15.34 2.66 5.85
CA SER A 49 -16.72 3.06 6.06
C SER A 49 -16.94 3.30 7.55
N SER A 50 -17.44 4.47 7.90
CA SER A 50 -17.76 4.82 9.26
C SER A 50 -19.17 5.36 9.35
N THR A 51 -19.90 4.90 10.37
CA THR A 51 -21.27 5.35 10.63
C THR A 51 -21.31 5.95 12.04
N VAL A 52 -21.88 7.13 12.14
CA VAL A 52 -22.15 7.78 13.41
C VAL A 52 -23.64 8.13 13.51
N SER A 53 -24.22 7.87 14.67
CA SER A 53 -25.58 8.29 15.00
C SER A 53 -25.49 9.30 16.13
N LYS A 54 -26.16 10.45 15.97
CA LYS A 54 -26.21 11.48 16.99
C LYS A 54 -27.62 12.10 17.07
N PRO A 55 -28.02 12.59 18.26
CA PRO A 55 -29.30 13.29 18.41
C PRO A 55 -29.23 14.64 17.66
N ILE A 56 -30.21 14.86 16.79
CA ILE A 56 -30.39 16.09 16.02
C ILE A 56 -31.88 16.44 16.09
N TYR A 57 -32.23 17.63 16.56
CA TYR A 57 -33.64 18.09 16.73
C TYR A 57 -34.55 17.13 17.50
N GLY A 58 -33.98 16.42 18.50
CA GLY A 58 -34.72 15.47 19.33
C GLY A 58 -34.96 14.09 18.69
N GLU A 59 -34.48 13.86 17.49
CA GLU A 59 -34.50 12.57 16.78
C GLU A 59 -33.07 12.07 16.53
N THR A 60 -32.93 10.80 16.10
CA THR A 60 -31.63 10.23 15.76
C THR A 60 -31.29 10.50 14.29
N GLY A 61 -30.28 11.32 14.07
CA GLY A 61 -29.65 11.47 12.75
C GLY A 61 -28.52 10.47 12.56
N THR A 62 -28.35 9.98 11.33
CA THR A 62 -27.28 9.05 10.96
C THR A 62 -26.43 9.65 9.84
N LEU A 63 -25.12 9.59 10.01
CA LEU A 63 -24.12 9.98 9.02
C LEU A 63 -23.22 8.82 8.69
N VAL A 64 -22.94 8.61 7.43
CA VAL A 64 -22.05 7.57 6.90
C VAL A 64 -20.98 8.23 6.03
N SER A 65 -19.73 8.00 6.38
CA SER A 65 -18.57 8.42 5.56
C SER A 65 -17.93 7.18 4.96
N THR A 66 -17.71 7.20 3.65
CA THR A 66 -17.03 6.12 2.93
C THR A 66 -15.90 6.69 2.07
N ALA A 67 -14.76 6.00 2.03
CA ALA A 67 -13.67 6.29 1.12
C ALA A 67 -13.00 4.98 0.69
N THR A 68 -12.52 4.90 -0.53
CA THR A 68 -11.80 3.72 -1.03
C THR A 68 -10.50 4.18 -1.67
N PHE A 69 -9.40 3.88 -1.02
CA PHE A 69 -8.06 4.08 -1.58
C PHE A 69 -7.70 2.87 -2.43
N THR A 70 -7.26 3.10 -3.64
CA THR A 70 -6.89 2.05 -4.59
C THR A 70 -5.37 2.06 -4.82
N SER A 71 -4.91 1.51 -5.92
CA SER A 71 -3.49 1.45 -6.29
C SER A 71 -2.86 2.85 -6.40
N GLY A 72 -1.66 2.99 -5.88
CA GLY A 72 -0.87 4.22 -5.93
C GLY A 72 0.45 4.06 -6.67
N SER A 73 1.07 5.20 -7.00
CA SER A 73 2.42 5.23 -7.55
C SER A 73 3.45 4.98 -6.44
N LEU A 74 4.46 4.16 -6.76
CA LEU A 74 5.48 3.72 -5.81
C LEU A 74 6.87 4.13 -6.28
N PHE A 75 7.64 4.73 -5.40
CA PHE A 75 9.08 4.90 -5.51
C PHE A 75 9.78 3.97 -4.51
N ASP A 76 10.80 3.25 -4.97
CA ASP A 76 11.55 2.28 -4.16
C ASP A 76 13.06 2.49 -4.29
N VAL A 77 13.76 2.46 -3.18
CA VAL A 77 15.22 2.45 -3.14
C VAL A 77 15.70 1.41 -2.14
N GLY A 78 16.64 0.57 -2.56
CA GLY A 78 17.21 -0.48 -1.72
C GLY A 78 18.72 -0.53 -1.83
N VAL A 79 19.36 -0.84 -0.71
CA VAL A 79 20.80 -1.07 -0.62
C VAL A 79 21.06 -2.34 0.18
N GLY A 80 22.12 -3.04 -0.15
CA GLY A 80 22.50 -4.22 0.62
C GLY A 80 23.91 -4.69 0.32
N VAL A 81 24.37 -5.56 1.20
CA VAL A 81 25.71 -6.14 1.12
C VAL A 81 25.63 -7.66 1.17
N ARG A 82 26.57 -8.31 0.51
CA ARG A 82 26.76 -9.75 0.61
C ARG A 82 27.43 -10.08 1.94
N VAL A 83 26.78 -10.94 2.71
CA VAL A 83 27.31 -11.41 4.00
C VAL A 83 28.05 -12.73 3.84
N PHE A 84 27.51 -13.67 3.06
CA PHE A 84 28.11 -14.97 2.86
C PHE A 84 27.61 -15.60 1.56
N LYS A 85 28.52 -15.99 0.65
CA LYS A 85 28.18 -16.59 -0.65
C LYS A 85 27.13 -15.75 -1.39
N ASN A 86 25.91 -16.27 -1.46
CA ASN A 86 24.77 -15.66 -2.12
C ASN A 86 23.81 -14.97 -1.14
N LEU A 87 24.13 -15.02 0.17
CA LEU A 87 23.33 -14.43 1.22
C LEU A 87 23.64 -12.93 1.33
N THR A 88 22.58 -12.12 1.32
CA THR A 88 22.66 -10.66 1.44
C THR A 88 21.86 -10.18 2.65
N LEU A 89 22.30 -9.07 3.20
CA LEU A 89 21.55 -8.27 4.17
C LEU A 89 21.37 -6.88 3.57
N GLY A 90 20.14 -6.39 3.59
CA GLY A 90 19.82 -5.11 2.97
C GLY A 90 18.73 -4.34 3.68
N VAL A 91 18.64 -3.07 3.32
CA VAL A 91 17.56 -2.17 3.72
C VAL A 91 16.95 -1.60 2.47
N ALA A 92 15.63 -1.56 2.41
CA ALA A 92 14.90 -0.89 1.35
C ALA A 92 13.91 0.11 1.95
N TYR A 93 13.73 1.21 1.26
CA TYR A 93 12.74 2.22 1.58
C TYR A 93 11.81 2.38 0.40
N HIS A 94 10.51 2.39 0.65
CA HIS A 94 9.55 2.77 -0.36
C HIS A 94 8.61 3.87 0.14
N GLN A 95 8.09 4.62 -0.80
CA GLN A 95 7.03 5.59 -0.61
C GLN A 95 5.97 5.38 -1.68
N GLU A 96 4.74 5.26 -1.22
CA GLU A 96 3.53 5.21 -2.06
C GLU A 96 2.66 6.42 -1.72
N GLN A 97 2.00 6.97 -2.73
CA GLN A 97 1.07 8.06 -2.56
C GLN A 97 -0.15 7.84 -3.47
N ASN A 98 -1.32 8.11 -2.90
CA ASN A 98 -2.61 7.98 -3.54
C ASN A 98 -3.56 9.05 -3.00
N ASP A 99 -4.47 9.53 -3.84
CA ASP A 99 -5.57 10.41 -3.48
C ASP A 99 -6.89 9.81 -3.94
N THR A 100 -7.96 10.11 -3.22
CA THR A 100 -9.30 9.63 -3.55
C THR A 100 -10.37 10.62 -3.10
N ASP A 101 -11.56 10.46 -3.67
CA ASP A 101 -12.75 11.15 -3.20
C ASP A 101 -13.56 10.23 -2.28
N GLY A 102 -13.97 10.79 -1.15
CA GLY A 102 -14.90 10.14 -0.22
C GLY A 102 -16.34 10.53 -0.49
N GLN A 103 -17.26 9.76 0.04
CA GLN A 103 -18.69 10.07 0.04
C GLN A 103 -19.19 10.21 1.48
N LEU A 104 -19.95 11.26 1.73
CA LEU A 104 -20.65 11.51 2.97
C LEU A 104 -22.15 11.47 2.69
N THR A 105 -22.84 10.51 3.30
CA THR A 105 -24.27 10.35 3.19
C THR A 105 -24.92 10.33 4.57
N GLY A 106 -26.21 10.65 4.64
CA GLY A 106 -26.90 10.60 5.93
C GLY A 106 -28.39 10.78 5.83
N ASN A 107 -29.06 10.44 6.92
CA ASN A 107 -30.45 10.75 7.18
C ASN A 107 -30.51 11.74 8.32
N ILE A 108 -30.88 12.99 8.02
CA ILE A 108 -30.86 14.09 8.95
C ILE A 108 -32.32 14.46 9.33
N PRO A 109 -32.70 14.39 10.58
CA PRO A 109 -34.02 14.79 11.02
C PRO A 109 -34.40 16.20 10.59
N SER A 110 -35.68 16.44 10.37
CA SER A 110 -36.18 17.78 10.04
C SER A 110 -36.38 18.60 11.33
N PRO A 111 -35.98 19.87 11.37
CA PRO A 111 -36.27 20.72 12.52
C PRO A 111 -37.74 21.08 12.66
N VAL A 112 -38.56 20.85 11.64
CA VAL A 112 -39.97 21.27 11.58
C VAL A 112 -40.92 20.09 11.59
N PHE A 113 -40.55 18.95 10.97
CA PHE A 113 -41.44 17.81 10.83
C PHE A 113 -40.86 16.60 11.53
N PHE A 114 -41.52 16.12 12.56
CA PHE A 114 -41.16 14.91 13.26
C PHE A 114 -41.29 13.67 12.39
N ASN A 115 -40.32 12.75 12.50
CA ASN A 115 -40.26 11.48 11.74
C ASN A 115 -40.26 11.64 10.22
N ARG A 116 -39.68 12.75 9.71
CA ARG A 116 -39.44 13.01 8.29
C ARG A 116 -38.01 13.41 8.04
N PRO A 117 -37.06 12.43 8.01
CA PRO A 117 -35.67 12.72 7.77
C PRO A 117 -35.44 13.19 6.34
N ARG A 118 -34.43 14.04 6.18
CA ARG A 118 -33.93 14.52 4.87
C ARG A 118 -32.66 13.78 4.53
N THR A 119 -32.49 13.43 3.27
CA THR A 119 -31.27 12.77 2.80
C THR A 119 -30.15 13.81 2.59
N LEU A 120 -28.98 13.53 3.14
CA LEU A 120 -27.74 14.22 2.87
C LEU A 120 -26.90 13.37 1.92
N SER A 121 -26.31 14.01 0.89
CA SER A 121 -25.30 13.39 0.03
C SER A 121 -24.28 14.48 -0.35
N SER A 122 -23.02 14.23 -0.08
CA SER A 122 -21.92 15.15 -0.35
C SER A 122 -20.65 14.38 -0.71
N THR A 123 -19.89 14.87 -1.67
CA THR A 123 -18.56 14.35 -1.99
C THR A 123 -17.52 15.09 -1.15
N VAL A 124 -16.57 14.37 -0.62
CA VAL A 124 -15.40 14.89 0.10
C VAL A 124 -14.18 14.65 -0.78
N SER A 125 -13.76 15.69 -1.49
CA SER A 125 -12.68 15.55 -2.47
C SER A 125 -11.30 15.69 -1.85
N GLY A 126 -10.31 15.01 -2.46
CA GLY A 126 -8.91 15.18 -2.18
C GLY A 126 -8.49 14.60 -0.81
N LEU A 127 -8.96 13.41 -0.48
CA LEU A 127 -8.44 12.67 0.67
C LEU A 127 -7.11 12.01 0.30
N ASP A 128 -6.03 12.49 0.90
CA ASP A 128 -4.68 11.99 0.66
C ASP A 128 -4.37 10.77 1.53
N ARG A 129 -3.64 9.81 0.94
CA ARG A 129 -3.01 8.70 1.65
C ARG A 129 -1.57 8.54 1.19
N LYS A 130 -0.66 8.54 2.15
CA LYS A 130 0.76 8.33 1.93
C LYS A 130 1.26 7.23 2.84
N GLU A 131 1.83 6.20 2.22
CA GLU A 131 2.52 5.11 2.90
C GLU A 131 4.03 5.23 2.69
N MET A 132 4.77 5.06 3.76
CA MET A 132 6.23 4.96 3.74
C MET A 132 6.62 3.71 4.50
N ALA A 133 7.52 2.91 3.96
CA ALA A 133 8.04 1.79 4.73
C ALA A 133 9.55 1.64 4.59
N THR A 134 10.14 1.18 5.69
CA THR A 134 11.52 0.72 5.73
C THR A 134 11.51 -0.79 5.94
N HIS A 135 12.13 -1.53 5.02
CA HIS A 135 12.25 -2.97 5.06
C HIS A 135 13.66 -3.38 5.41
N VAL A 136 13.83 -4.27 6.37
CA VAL A 136 15.10 -4.92 6.64
C VAL A 136 15.03 -6.32 6.05
N ASN A 137 15.86 -6.59 5.05
CA ASN A 137 15.73 -7.78 4.22
C ASN A 137 16.93 -8.71 4.36
N ILE A 138 16.67 -9.98 4.54
CA ILE A 138 17.61 -11.05 4.27
C ILE A 138 17.27 -11.58 2.87
N GLY A 139 18.26 -11.65 2.00
CA GLY A 139 18.08 -12.06 0.61
C GLY A 139 19.02 -13.17 0.20
N TRP A 140 18.60 -13.93 -0.79
CA TRP A 140 19.42 -14.94 -1.46
C TRP A 140 19.47 -14.64 -2.95
N VAL A 141 20.69 -14.43 -3.48
CA VAL A 141 20.90 -14.15 -4.89
C VAL A 141 21.24 -15.43 -5.64
N VAL A 142 20.54 -15.68 -6.73
CA VAL A 142 20.79 -16.78 -7.66
C VAL A 142 21.31 -16.20 -8.97
N PRO A 143 22.62 -16.25 -9.24
CA PRO A 143 23.15 -15.83 -10.51
C PRO A 143 22.79 -16.85 -11.60
N ILE A 144 22.26 -16.36 -12.72
CA ILE A 144 21.87 -17.16 -13.88
C ILE A 144 22.76 -16.74 -15.07
N GLY A 145 23.89 -17.41 -15.18
CA GLY A 145 24.94 -17.03 -16.13
C GLY A 145 25.66 -15.75 -15.70
N GLN A 146 26.16 -15.00 -16.69
CA GLN A 146 26.99 -13.82 -16.44
C GLN A 146 26.22 -12.50 -16.37
N LYS A 147 25.02 -12.46 -16.95
CA LYS A 147 24.26 -11.22 -17.16
C LYS A 147 22.93 -11.16 -16.42
N PHE A 148 22.50 -12.24 -15.81
CA PHE A 148 21.20 -12.28 -15.16
C PHE A 148 21.32 -12.80 -13.73
N ASP A 149 20.68 -12.15 -12.80
CA ASP A 149 20.51 -12.64 -11.43
C ASP A 149 19.07 -12.46 -10.94
N VAL A 150 18.66 -13.34 -10.03
CA VAL A 150 17.40 -13.26 -9.33
C VAL A 150 17.69 -13.29 -7.84
N MET A 151 17.16 -12.33 -7.11
CA MET A 151 17.23 -12.26 -5.66
C MET A 151 15.86 -12.52 -5.07
N VAL A 152 15.75 -13.45 -4.13
CA VAL A 152 14.55 -13.64 -3.30
C VAL A 152 14.88 -13.08 -1.92
N TYR A 153 13.98 -12.32 -1.34
CA TYR A 153 14.24 -11.66 -0.06
C TYR A 153 12.98 -11.58 0.80
N GLY A 154 13.19 -11.32 2.08
CA GLY A 154 12.10 -11.06 3.01
C GLY A 154 12.61 -10.60 4.37
N GLY A 155 11.70 -10.09 5.18
CA GLY A 155 12.01 -9.63 6.52
C GLY A 155 10.98 -8.72 7.15
N PRO A 156 11.30 -8.11 8.29
CA PRO A 156 10.43 -7.15 8.95
C PRO A 156 10.32 -5.84 8.16
N SER A 157 9.16 -5.20 8.30
CA SER A 157 8.84 -3.93 7.67
C SER A 157 8.28 -2.97 8.70
N PHE A 158 8.74 -1.73 8.65
CA PHE A 158 8.31 -0.64 9.53
C PHE A 158 7.58 0.39 8.69
N PHE A 159 6.27 0.41 8.83
CA PHE A 159 5.39 1.29 8.06
C PHE A 159 5.07 2.56 8.83
N ARG A 160 4.94 3.65 8.09
CA ARG A 160 4.33 4.89 8.52
C ARG A 160 3.23 5.26 7.54
N LEU A 161 2.00 5.29 8.03
CA LEU A 161 0.81 5.70 7.32
C LEU A 161 0.47 7.14 7.72
N ASN A 162 0.31 8.02 6.74
CA ASN A 162 -0.32 9.32 6.88
C ASN A 162 -1.56 9.29 5.99
N GLN A 163 -2.72 9.52 6.57
CA GLN A 163 -3.97 9.41 5.84
C GLN A 163 -4.97 10.42 6.31
N ASP A 164 -5.62 11.08 5.36
CA ASP A 164 -6.75 11.97 5.62
C ASP A 164 -8.00 11.16 5.95
N SER A 165 -8.68 11.60 6.99
CA SER A 165 -9.92 10.98 7.44
C SER A 165 -10.96 12.06 7.81
N VAL A 166 -12.20 11.81 7.46
CA VAL A 166 -13.33 12.65 7.95
C VAL A 166 -13.57 12.29 9.40
N THR A 167 -13.26 13.21 10.30
CA THR A 167 -13.37 12.98 11.75
C THR A 167 -14.60 13.60 12.37
N ASP A 168 -15.13 14.66 11.78
CA ASP A 168 -16.40 15.29 12.21
C ASP A 168 -17.14 15.91 11.01
N VAL A 169 -18.40 16.25 11.23
CA VAL A 169 -19.26 16.87 10.23
C VAL A 169 -20.11 17.94 10.88
N THR A 170 -20.00 19.15 10.38
CA THR A 170 -20.89 20.25 10.74
C THR A 170 -22.03 20.32 9.73
N LEU A 171 -23.26 20.33 10.23
CA LEU A 171 -24.48 20.43 9.41
C LEU A 171 -24.97 21.88 9.40
N ALA A 172 -25.40 22.34 8.24
CA ALA A 172 -26.00 23.67 8.07
C ALA A 172 -27.33 23.56 7.31
N GLU A 173 -28.33 24.24 7.83
CA GLU A 173 -29.64 24.34 7.19
C GLU A 173 -29.57 25.33 6.02
N GLN A 174 -30.19 24.97 4.92
CA GLN A 174 -30.27 25.81 3.73
C GLN A 174 -31.73 26.20 3.43
N GLY A 175 -31.94 27.48 3.21
CA GLY A 175 -33.24 28.02 2.88
C GLY A 175 -34.21 28.17 4.07
N GLY A 176 -35.20 29.06 3.94
CA GLY A 176 -36.13 29.37 5.02
C GLY A 176 -37.15 28.27 5.33
N ASN A 177 -37.30 27.28 4.47
CA ASN A 177 -38.26 26.17 4.63
C ASN A 177 -37.62 24.89 5.17
N PHE A 178 -36.32 24.88 5.48
CA PHE A 178 -35.58 23.75 6.04
C PHE A 178 -35.68 22.45 5.23
N THR A 179 -35.83 22.53 3.91
CA THR A 179 -35.94 21.36 3.03
C THR A 179 -34.59 20.75 2.69
N THR A 180 -33.54 21.55 2.72
CA THR A 180 -32.18 21.15 2.33
C THR A 180 -31.21 21.32 3.50
N VAL A 181 -30.37 20.34 3.69
CA VAL A 181 -29.26 20.35 4.65
C VAL A 181 -27.95 20.16 3.90
N THR A 182 -26.94 20.94 4.25
CA THR A 182 -25.57 20.77 3.77
C THR A 182 -24.64 20.29 4.85
N ALA A 183 -23.56 19.66 4.46
CA ALA A 183 -22.54 19.17 5.36
C ALA A 183 -21.17 19.77 5.02
N ALA A 184 -20.47 20.24 6.04
CA ALA A 184 -19.06 20.61 5.97
C ALA A 184 -18.25 19.58 6.75
N PRO A 185 -17.51 18.69 6.07
CA PRO A 185 -16.66 17.69 6.73
C PRO A 185 -15.43 18.35 7.34
N THR A 186 -15.02 17.89 8.51
CA THR A 186 -13.71 18.18 9.09
C THR A 186 -12.77 17.05 8.76
N ILE A 187 -11.73 17.36 7.97
CA ILE A 187 -10.71 16.41 7.55
C ILE A 187 -9.52 16.55 8.50
N THR A 188 -9.02 15.44 9.00
CA THR A 188 -7.86 15.39 9.88
C THR A 188 -6.86 14.35 9.36
N GLU A 189 -5.58 14.74 9.26
CA GLU A 189 -4.51 13.81 8.93
C GLU A 189 -4.23 12.89 10.12
N VAL A 190 -4.43 11.61 9.95
CA VAL A 190 -4.13 10.56 10.94
C VAL A 190 -2.78 9.95 10.62
N LYS A 191 -1.85 9.97 11.60
CA LYS A 191 -0.52 9.40 11.48
C LYS A 191 -0.40 8.14 12.33
N LYS A 192 0.01 7.04 11.72
CA LYS A 192 0.21 5.76 12.40
C LYS A 192 1.54 5.14 12.01
N SER A 193 2.16 4.46 12.97
CA SER A 193 3.34 3.64 12.71
C SER A 193 3.04 2.21 13.13
N VAL A 194 3.37 1.26 12.27
CA VAL A 194 3.08 -0.15 12.50
C VAL A 194 4.19 -1.03 11.94
N THR A 195 4.43 -2.15 12.60
CA THR A 195 5.39 -3.17 12.14
C THR A 195 4.64 -4.28 11.42
N GLY A 196 5.21 -4.73 10.32
CA GLY A 196 4.70 -5.83 9.52
C GLY A 196 5.84 -6.66 8.95
N TYR A 197 5.60 -7.29 7.82
CA TYR A 197 6.58 -8.11 7.13
C TYR A 197 6.51 -7.87 5.62
N ASN A 198 7.57 -8.30 4.94
CA ASN A 198 7.60 -8.35 3.48
C ASN A 198 8.26 -9.62 2.99
N VAL A 199 7.93 -9.99 1.75
CA VAL A 199 8.60 -11.03 0.97
C VAL A 199 8.56 -10.59 -0.49
N GLY A 200 9.64 -10.84 -1.22
CA GLY A 200 9.71 -10.40 -2.61
C GLY A 200 10.80 -11.08 -3.42
N ALA A 201 10.82 -10.72 -4.69
CA ALA A 201 11.86 -11.12 -5.63
C ALA A 201 12.25 -9.93 -6.51
N ASP A 202 13.52 -9.89 -6.88
CA ASP A 202 14.09 -8.91 -7.80
C ASP A 202 14.85 -9.66 -8.88
N ALA A 203 14.59 -9.32 -10.13
CA ALA A 203 15.28 -9.89 -11.29
C ALA A 203 16.09 -8.77 -11.97
N THR A 204 17.36 -9.02 -12.22
CA THR A 204 18.29 -8.04 -12.78
C THR A 204 18.92 -8.58 -14.05
N TYR A 205 18.92 -7.78 -15.12
CA TYR A 205 19.70 -8.00 -16.33
C TYR A 205 20.81 -6.96 -16.44
N ILE A 206 22.06 -7.41 -16.45
CA ILE A 206 23.26 -6.56 -16.54
C ILE A 206 23.45 -6.09 -17.99
N VAL A 207 23.34 -4.79 -18.20
CA VAL A 207 23.47 -4.15 -19.50
C VAL A 207 24.89 -3.62 -19.75
N TRP A 208 25.59 -3.29 -18.68
CA TRP A 208 26.98 -2.80 -18.75
C TRP A 208 27.76 -3.27 -17.53
N SER A 209 29.04 -3.59 -17.72
CA SER A 209 29.93 -4.02 -16.63
C SER A 209 31.37 -3.64 -16.90
N ASN A 210 32.08 -3.30 -15.83
CA ASN A 210 33.54 -3.22 -15.78
C ASN A 210 34.05 -4.06 -14.59
N ASP A 211 35.34 -3.97 -14.29
CA ASP A 211 35.99 -4.77 -13.23
C ASP A 211 35.44 -4.52 -11.82
N SER A 212 34.77 -3.40 -11.57
CA SER A 212 34.34 -2.98 -10.23
C SER A 212 32.85 -2.74 -10.11
N ILE A 213 32.16 -2.43 -11.20
CA ILE A 213 30.76 -1.99 -11.20
C ILE A 213 30.00 -2.67 -12.35
N ARG A 214 28.81 -3.14 -12.04
CA ARG A 214 27.86 -3.67 -13.02
C ARG A 214 26.56 -2.90 -12.95
N LEU A 215 26.11 -2.36 -14.06
CA LEU A 215 24.86 -1.63 -14.20
C LEU A 215 23.84 -2.52 -14.91
N GLY A 216 22.66 -2.64 -14.35
CA GLY A 216 21.57 -3.44 -14.87
C GLY A 216 20.23 -2.71 -14.86
N LEU A 217 19.32 -3.28 -15.62
CA LEU A 217 17.89 -3.00 -15.54
C LEU A 217 17.22 -4.17 -14.84
N GLY A 218 16.22 -3.90 -14.03
CA GLY A 218 15.56 -4.96 -13.29
C GLY A 218 14.10 -4.65 -12.99
N GLY A 219 13.40 -5.72 -12.64
CA GLY A 219 12.04 -5.66 -12.15
C GLY A 219 11.95 -6.31 -10.77
N PHE A 220 11.04 -5.81 -9.96
CA PHE A 220 10.80 -6.38 -8.65
C PHE A 220 9.31 -6.67 -8.44
N PHE A 221 9.06 -7.66 -7.62
CA PHE A 221 7.78 -7.94 -6.99
C PHE A 221 8.00 -8.03 -5.48
N ARG A 222 7.19 -7.35 -4.71
CA ARG A 222 7.16 -7.43 -3.25
C ARG A 222 5.73 -7.53 -2.77
N PHE A 223 5.48 -8.42 -1.84
CA PHE A 223 4.29 -8.41 -1.02
C PHE A 223 4.67 -7.94 0.37
N ALA A 224 4.03 -6.88 0.85
CA ALA A 224 4.26 -6.34 2.17
C ALA A 224 2.92 -6.16 2.89
N LYS A 225 2.86 -6.45 4.20
CA LYS A 225 1.62 -6.36 4.95
C LYS A 225 1.85 -5.96 6.40
N ALA A 226 1.02 -5.02 6.83
CA ALA A 226 0.78 -4.67 8.23
C ALA A 226 -0.71 -4.33 8.42
N SER A 227 -1.18 -4.20 9.66
CA SER A 227 -2.53 -3.73 9.96
C SER A 227 -2.47 -2.76 11.13
N THR A 228 -3.23 -1.67 11.04
CA THR A 228 -3.34 -0.64 12.07
C THR A 228 -4.78 -0.17 12.20
N GLU A 229 -5.07 0.61 13.23
CA GLU A 229 -6.39 1.21 13.40
C GLU A 229 -6.33 2.70 13.07
N VAL A 230 -7.25 3.16 12.23
CA VAL A 230 -7.40 4.56 11.83
C VAL A 230 -8.68 5.11 12.46
N GLN A 231 -8.60 6.30 13.03
CA GLN A 231 -9.76 7.01 13.54
C GLN A 231 -10.59 7.57 12.39
N MET A 232 -11.87 7.33 12.47
CA MET A 232 -12.86 7.73 11.47
C MET A 232 -13.88 8.68 12.10
N LEU A 233 -14.98 8.91 11.41
CA LEU A 233 -16.07 9.78 11.83
C LEU A 233 -16.52 9.52 13.28
N GLY A 234 -16.51 10.56 14.08
CA GLY A 234 -16.72 10.50 15.52
C GLY A 234 -15.49 9.93 16.25
N THR A 235 -15.69 8.97 17.15
CA THR A 235 -14.61 8.30 17.91
C THR A 235 -14.38 6.86 17.45
N THR A 236 -14.97 6.47 16.31
CA THR A 236 -14.87 5.11 15.80
C THR A 236 -13.48 4.87 15.21
N THR A 237 -12.87 3.73 15.53
CA THR A 237 -11.65 3.26 14.87
C THR A 237 -11.97 2.09 13.95
N GLN A 238 -11.28 2.01 12.83
CA GLN A 238 -11.39 0.91 11.89
C GLN A 238 -10.03 0.28 11.60
N PRO A 239 -9.96 -1.06 11.56
CA PRO A 239 -8.76 -1.74 11.11
C PRO A 239 -8.51 -1.40 9.63
N THR A 240 -7.29 -1.01 9.34
CA THR A 240 -6.84 -0.60 8.01
C THR A 240 -5.59 -1.39 7.67
N ASP A 241 -5.63 -2.08 6.54
CA ASP A 241 -4.45 -2.76 6.00
C ASP A 241 -3.51 -1.72 5.36
N VAL A 242 -2.20 -1.93 5.59
CA VAL A 242 -1.09 -1.11 5.10
C VAL A 242 -0.15 -2.02 4.32
N GLY A 243 0.33 -1.55 3.18
CA GLY A 243 1.06 -2.35 2.21
C GLY A 243 0.13 -3.11 1.28
N GLY A 244 0.73 -3.87 0.37
CA GLY A 244 0.03 -4.61 -0.68
C GLY A 244 0.98 -5.39 -1.55
N SER A 245 0.55 -5.69 -2.77
CA SER A 245 1.39 -6.25 -3.82
C SER A 245 2.04 -5.11 -4.60
N GLN A 246 3.35 -5.02 -4.54
CA GLN A 246 4.17 -3.99 -5.16
C GLN A 246 4.94 -4.59 -6.32
N TYR A 247 4.96 -3.91 -7.45
CA TYR A 247 5.74 -4.33 -8.61
C TYR A 247 6.20 -3.12 -9.40
N GLY A 248 7.40 -3.23 -9.94
CA GLY A 248 8.00 -2.12 -10.66
C GLY A 248 9.26 -2.50 -11.41
N LEU A 249 9.78 -1.51 -12.08
CA LEU A 249 11.01 -1.59 -12.86
C LEU A 249 11.99 -0.54 -12.37
N GLY A 250 13.27 -0.73 -12.69
CA GLY A 250 14.27 0.26 -12.30
C GLY A 250 15.69 -0.12 -12.63
N VAL A 251 16.60 0.69 -12.11
CA VAL A 251 18.05 0.56 -12.30
C VAL A 251 18.65 -0.21 -11.13
N ARG A 252 19.61 -1.04 -11.44
CA ARG A 252 20.34 -1.89 -10.51
C ARG A 252 21.84 -1.64 -10.63
N LEU A 253 22.48 -1.28 -9.56
CA LEU A 253 23.92 -1.17 -9.46
C LEU A 253 24.45 -2.33 -8.59
N ARG A 254 25.45 -3.02 -9.08
CA ARG A 254 26.18 -4.09 -8.39
C ARG A 254 27.65 -3.72 -8.30
N PHE A 255 28.32 -4.02 -7.18
CA PHE A 255 29.74 -3.71 -6.95
C PHE A 255 30.42 -4.68 -5.98
#